data_7225b8421a9beb21be61b9dcbd6b736a
#
_entry.id   7225b8421a9beb21be61b9dcbd6b736a
#
_cell.length_a   1.000
_cell.length_b   1.000
_cell.length_c   1.000
_cell.angle_alpha   90.00
_cell.angle_beta   90.00
_cell.angle_gamma   90.00
#
_symmetry.space_group_name_H-M   'P 1'
#
loop_
_entity.id
_entity.type
_entity.pdbx_description
1 polymer ?
#
loop_
_entity_poly.entity_id
_entity_poly.type
_entity_poly.pdbx_seq_one_letter_code
_entity_poly.pdbx_strand_id
1 'polypeptide(L)' 'MNAPVITPQALEPRPLYGIGTVARLTGLKSDTLRVWERRYGLGASYKSPTGRRQYTQSDLDHLQLVSALV' A
#
# COMPACT_ATOMS: atom_id res chain seq x y z
N MET A 1 -17.03 -17.53 -28.76
CA MET A 1 -16.94 -17.33 -27.34
C MET A 1 -15.78 -16.39 -27.02
N ASN A 2 -16.00 -15.49 -26.13
CA ASN A 2 -15.00 -14.52 -25.82
C ASN A 2 -14.25 -14.88 -24.54
N ALA A 3 -12.94 -14.79 -24.60
CA ALA A 3 -12.18 -14.82 -23.39
C ALA A 3 -12.50 -13.56 -22.58
N PRO A 4 -12.47 -13.65 -21.26
CA PRO A 4 -12.61 -12.45 -20.44
C PRO A 4 -11.54 -11.44 -20.80
N VAL A 5 -11.94 -10.20 -20.91
CA VAL A 5 -10.99 -9.12 -21.11
C VAL A 5 -10.38 -8.82 -19.75
N ILE A 6 -9.07 -8.98 -19.66
CA ILE A 6 -8.36 -8.67 -18.44
C ILE A 6 -7.86 -7.24 -18.56
N THR A 7 -8.45 -6.35 -17.78
CA THR A 7 -8.02 -4.96 -17.73
C THR A 7 -6.85 -4.82 -16.75
N PRO A 8 -6.05 -3.74 -16.85
CA PRO A 8 -5.00 -3.51 -15.85
C PRO A 8 -5.54 -3.50 -14.42
N GLN A 9 -6.74 -2.99 -14.21
CA GLN A 9 -7.35 -2.98 -12.88
C GLN A 9 -7.62 -4.38 -12.36
N ALA A 10 -7.94 -5.32 -13.26
CA ALA A 10 -8.16 -6.71 -12.86
C ALA A 10 -6.87 -7.41 -12.45
N LEU A 11 -5.72 -6.89 -12.89
CA LEU A 11 -4.41 -7.44 -12.53
C LEU A 11 -3.87 -6.87 -11.23
N GLU A 12 -4.41 -5.76 -10.78
CA GLU A 12 -3.98 -5.12 -9.54
C GLU A 12 -4.74 -5.71 -8.36
N PRO A 13 -4.06 -5.96 -7.23
CA PRO A 13 -4.77 -6.37 -6.02
C PRO A 13 -5.69 -5.25 -5.53
N ARG A 14 -6.81 -5.65 -4.97
CA ARG A 14 -7.81 -4.74 -4.42
C ARG A 14 -8.19 -5.19 -3.03
N PRO A 15 -8.48 -4.25 -2.14
CA PRO A 15 -8.48 -2.80 -2.32
C PRO A 15 -7.08 -2.21 -2.31
N LEU A 16 -6.96 -0.96 -2.80
CA LEU A 16 -5.76 -0.15 -2.68
C LEU A 16 -6.05 1.01 -1.73
N TYR A 17 -5.09 1.31 -0.87
CA TYR A 17 -5.22 2.33 0.16
C TYR A 17 -4.24 3.47 -0.07
N GLY A 18 -4.68 4.70 0.13
CA GLY A 18 -3.78 5.85 0.14
C GLY A 18 -3.01 5.93 1.46
N ILE A 19 -1.93 6.72 1.46
CA ILE A 19 -1.07 6.87 2.64
C ILE A 19 -1.86 7.42 3.85
N GLY A 20 -2.80 8.33 3.62
CA GLY A 20 -3.62 8.86 4.71
C GLY A 20 -4.46 7.80 5.38
N THR A 21 -5.05 6.89 4.60
CA THR A 21 -5.83 5.78 5.12
C THR A 21 -4.94 4.82 5.88
N VAL A 22 -3.77 4.49 5.34
CA VAL A 22 -2.82 3.60 5.99
C VAL A 22 -2.33 4.19 7.30
N ALA A 23 -2.03 5.48 7.33
CA ALA A 23 -1.64 6.17 8.57
C ALA A 23 -2.73 6.04 9.64
N ARG A 24 -3.98 6.22 9.24
CA ARG A 24 -5.11 6.10 10.16
C ARG A 24 -5.29 4.68 10.68
N LEU A 25 -5.20 3.69 9.79
CA LEU A 25 -5.41 2.28 10.15
C LEU A 25 -4.27 1.71 10.99
N THR A 26 -3.05 2.16 10.77
CA THR A 26 -1.88 1.67 11.51
C THR A 26 -1.58 2.48 12.75
N GLY A 27 -2.11 3.68 12.84
CA GLY A 27 -1.75 4.61 13.90
C GLY A 27 -0.38 5.27 13.70
N LEU A 28 0.25 5.04 12.56
CA LEU A 28 1.55 5.63 12.25
C LEU A 28 1.36 6.96 11.53
N LYS A 29 2.29 7.87 11.75
CA LYS A 29 2.29 9.14 11.03
C LYS A 29 2.76 8.93 9.59
N SER A 30 2.26 9.74 8.68
CA SER A 30 2.67 9.69 7.28
C SER A 30 4.18 9.82 7.12
N ASP A 31 4.81 10.69 7.92
CA ASP A 31 6.26 10.85 7.88
C ASP A 31 6.99 9.57 8.32
N THR A 32 6.46 8.88 9.32
CA THR A 32 7.01 7.59 9.74
C THR A 32 6.90 6.56 8.63
N LEU A 33 5.78 6.52 7.93
CA LEU A 33 5.58 5.61 6.79
C LEU A 33 6.61 5.88 5.70
N ARG A 34 6.91 7.15 5.41
CA ARG A 34 7.92 7.51 4.40
C ARG A 34 9.32 7.11 4.84
N VAL A 35 9.64 7.28 6.12
CA VAL A 35 10.94 6.85 6.68
C VAL A 35 11.09 5.34 6.57
N TRP A 36 10.05 4.60 6.92
CA TRP A 36 10.08 3.14 6.87
C TRP A 36 10.20 2.62 5.44
N GLU A 37 9.62 3.32 4.48
CA GLU A 37 9.78 2.97 3.08
C GLU A 37 11.24 3.02 2.67
N ARG A 38 11.95 4.09 3.05
CA ARG A 38 13.36 4.25 2.72
C ARG A 38 14.26 3.31 3.53
N ARG A 39 13.94 3.12 4.79
CA ARG A 39 14.82 2.45 5.74
C ARG A 39 14.68 0.95 5.69
N TYR A 40 13.46 0.45 5.55
CA TYR A 40 13.15 -0.96 5.63
C TYR A 40 12.55 -1.54 4.35
N GLY A 41 12.35 -0.72 3.35
CA GLY A 41 11.69 -1.15 2.13
C GLY A 41 10.21 -1.46 2.32
N LEU A 42 9.60 -0.96 3.38
CA LEU A 42 8.19 -1.17 3.69
C LEU A 42 7.38 -0.01 3.14
N GLY A 43 7.05 -0.07 1.87
CA GLY A 43 6.33 0.99 1.22
C GLY A 43 5.17 0.51 0.39
N ALA A 44 4.57 1.44 -0.32
CA ALA A 44 3.47 1.13 -1.22
C ALA A 44 3.97 0.32 -2.40
N SER A 45 3.26 -0.76 -2.72
CA SER A 45 3.60 -1.61 -3.87
C SER A 45 3.24 -0.94 -5.19
N TYR A 46 2.35 0.04 -5.17
CA TYR A 46 1.86 0.71 -6.38
C TYR A 46 1.89 2.21 -6.22
N LYS A 47 1.85 2.89 -7.36
CA LYS A 47 1.66 4.33 -7.40
C LYS A 47 0.58 4.64 -8.43
N SER A 48 -0.24 5.65 -8.12
CA SER A 48 -1.20 6.15 -9.08
C SER A 48 -0.49 6.86 -10.24
N PRO A 49 -1.20 7.13 -11.34
CA PRO A 49 -0.61 7.92 -12.44
C PRO A 49 -0.07 9.27 -12.01
N THR A 50 -0.58 9.85 -10.92
CA THR A 50 -0.10 11.11 -10.39
C THR A 50 1.00 10.95 -9.35
N GLY A 51 1.53 9.74 -9.17
CA GLY A 51 2.63 9.47 -8.26
C GLY A 51 2.24 9.29 -6.81
N ARG A 52 0.96 9.13 -6.51
CA ARG A 52 0.49 8.89 -5.14
C ARG A 52 0.72 7.45 -4.74
N ARG A 53 1.17 7.24 -3.52
CA ARG A 53 1.39 5.91 -2.97
C ARG A 53 0.06 5.18 -2.82
N GLN A 54 0.05 3.92 -3.28
CA GLN A 54 -1.11 3.03 -3.17
C GLN A 54 -0.67 1.72 -2.52
N TYR A 55 -1.19 1.47 -1.33
CA TYR A 55 -0.82 0.32 -0.52
C TYR A 55 -1.83 -0.80 -0.73
N THR A 56 -1.33 -2.03 -0.82
CA THR A 56 -2.17 -3.23 -0.86
C THR A 56 -2.52 -3.66 0.56
N GLN A 57 -3.45 -4.61 0.68
CA GLN A 57 -3.74 -5.22 1.97
C GLN A 57 -2.49 -5.88 2.55
N SER A 58 -1.69 -6.52 1.70
CA SER A 58 -0.43 -7.14 2.12
C SER A 58 0.55 -6.10 2.66
N ASP A 59 0.66 -4.95 2.00
CA ASP A 59 1.50 -3.85 2.48
C ASP A 59 1.04 -3.39 3.86
N LEU A 60 -0.27 -3.23 4.03
CA LEU A 60 -0.86 -2.81 5.29
C LEU A 60 -0.58 -3.82 6.40
N ASP A 61 -0.74 -5.11 6.11
CA ASP A 61 -0.48 -6.18 7.06
C ASP A 61 0.98 -6.17 7.53
N HIS A 62 1.91 -5.98 6.61
CA HIS A 62 3.34 -5.88 6.95
C HIS A 62 3.63 -4.67 7.84
N LEU A 63 3.04 -3.54 7.52
CA LEU A 63 3.22 -2.33 8.33
C LEU A 63 2.66 -2.51 9.74
N GLN A 64 1.51 -3.14 9.87
CA GLN A 64 0.92 -3.42 11.17
C GLN A 64 1.77 -4.39 11.98
N LEU A 65 2.32 -5.41 11.32
CA LEU A 65 3.20 -6.38 11.98
C LEU A 65 4.45 -5.69 12.51
N VAL A 66 5.12 -4.90 11.69
CA VAL A 66 6.34 -4.19 12.11
C VAL A 66 6.01 -3.17 13.21
N SER A 67 4.89 -2.48 13.09
CA SER A 67 4.44 -1.53 14.11
C SER A 67 4.26 -2.20 15.48
N ALA A 68 3.82 -3.45 15.50
CA ALA A 68 3.65 -4.19 16.74
C ALA A 68 4.97 -4.64 17.35
N LEU A 69 6.04 -4.69 16.54
CA LEU A 69 7.35 -5.16 16.99
C LEU A 69 8.26 -4.06 17.52
N VAL A 70 7.94 -2.80 17.22
CA VAL A 70 8.81 -1.66 17.60
C VAL A 70 8.25 -0.86 18.76
#